data_15f948528037a22873d4f67c61be995f
#
_entry.id   15f948528037a22873d4f67c61be995f
#
_cell.length_a   1.000
_cell.length_b   1.000
_cell.length_c   1.000
_cell.angle_alpha   90.00
_cell.angle_beta   90.00
_cell.angle_gamma   90.00
#
_symmetry.space_group_name_H-M   'P 1'
#
loop_
_entity.id
_entity.type
_entity.pdbx_description
1 polymer ?
#
loop_
_entity_poly.entity_id
_entity_poly.type
_entity_poly.pdbx_seq_one_letter_code
_entity_poly.pdbx_strand_id
1 'polypeptide(L)'
;MKHPLRSGLAALAMLVGGTQSGMAEALMLPVPTVTIYPGDVITDSMIRERSFPESFRARSAVVEAPFALIGKVARRTLLPGEAIPSNAVDEAKIVTRGVATQVVFEENGLTITTMGTPLQSGSLGEQIRVRNTDTGRIILGVVQADGRVRIGN
;
A
#
# COMPACT_ATOMS: atom_id res chain seq x y z
N MET A 1 34.90 30.41 -81.02
CA MET A 1 35.93 30.01 -79.97
C MET A 1 35.18 29.72 -78.72
N LYS A 2 35.33 28.56 -78.26
CA LYS A 2 34.89 27.64 -77.21
C LYS A 2 34.50 28.25 -75.86
N HIS A 3 33.26 28.01 -75.39
CA HIS A 3 32.83 28.18 -74.06
C HIS A 3 32.55 26.79 -73.47
N PRO A 4 33.05 26.47 -72.29
CA PRO A 4 32.63 25.25 -71.58
C PRO A 4 31.43 25.52 -70.63
N LEU A 5 30.47 24.63 -70.75
CA LEU A 5 29.30 24.46 -69.87
C LEU A 5 29.75 24.13 -68.45
N ARG A 6 29.23 24.80 -67.45
CA ARG A 6 29.34 24.42 -66.05
C ARG A 6 28.02 23.86 -65.56
N SER A 7 27.97 22.56 -65.41
CA SER A 7 26.89 21.82 -64.82
C SER A 7 26.83 22.10 -63.31
N GLY A 8 25.75 22.72 -62.82
CA GLY A 8 25.46 22.86 -61.39
C GLY A 8 24.67 21.63 -60.92
N LEU A 9 25.28 20.86 -60.04
CA LEU A 9 24.64 19.73 -59.36
C LEU A 9 23.87 20.25 -58.13
N ALA A 10 22.54 20.29 -58.19
CA ALA A 10 21.68 20.60 -57.05
C ALA A 10 21.54 19.37 -56.17
N ALA A 11 22.22 19.40 -55.00
CA ALA A 11 22.04 18.39 -53.98
C ALA A 11 20.75 18.63 -53.21
N LEU A 12 19.74 17.77 -53.47
CA LEU A 12 18.48 17.71 -52.70
C LEU A 12 18.70 17.00 -51.37
N ALA A 13 18.87 17.75 -50.27
CA ALA A 13 18.96 17.22 -48.93
C ALA A 13 17.55 16.82 -48.49
N MET A 14 17.25 15.52 -48.49
CA MET A 14 16.07 14.96 -47.84
C MET A 14 16.25 15.04 -46.32
N LEU A 15 15.49 15.94 -45.67
CA LEU A 15 15.36 16.01 -44.22
C LEU A 15 14.44 14.87 -43.78
N VAL A 16 15.02 13.75 -43.37
CA VAL A 16 14.27 12.66 -42.72
C VAL A 16 13.92 13.14 -41.32
N GLY A 17 12.74 13.73 -41.19
CA GLY A 17 12.16 14.05 -39.88
C GLY A 17 11.81 12.73 -39.13
N GLY A 18 12.72 12.27 -38.29
CA GLY A 18 12.44 11.17 -37.36
C GLY A 18 11.36 11.63 -36.37
N THR A 19 10.13 11.16 -36.54
CA THR A 19 9.10 11.25 -35.51
C THR A 19 9.54 10.34 -34.34
N GLN A 20 10.16 10.93 -33.32
CA GLN A 20 10.32 10.26 -32.02
C GLN A 20 8.91 10.12 -31.42
N SER A 21 8.33 8.94 -31.57
CA SER A 21 7.17 8.53 -30.78
C SER A 21 7.65 8.47 -29.34
N GLY A 22 7.40 9.53 -28.57
CA GLY A 22 7.60 9.53 -27.14
C GLY A 22 6.79 8.36 -26.57
N MET A 23 7.46 7.32 -26.11
CA MET A 23 6.83 6.28 -25.30
C MET A 23 6.33 6.99 -24.05
N ALA A 24 5.01 7.22 -23.99
CA ALA A 24 4.39 7.66 -22.74
C ALA A 24 4.70 6.56 -21.70
N GLU A 25 5.44 6.91 -20.67
CA GLU A 25 5.80 6.01 -19.59
C GLU A 25 4.49 5.56 -18.93
N ALA A 26 4.21 4.27 -19.00
CA ALA A 26 2.96 3.71 -18.50
C ALA A 26 3.09 3.51 -16.99
N LEU A 27 2.15 4.09 -16.25
CA LEU A 27 2.07 3.94 -14.79
C LEU A 27 1.54 2.53 -14.47
N MET A 28 2.36 1.68 -13.85
CA MET A 28 1.93 0.37 -13.36
C MET A 28 1.30 0.52 -11.99
N LEU A 29 0.03 0.13 -11.84
CA LEU A 29 -0.70 0.20 -10.57
C LEU A 29 -1.28 -1.16 -10.20
N PRO A 30 -1.30 -1.50 -8.90
CA PRO A 30 -1.98 -2.69 -8.41
C PRO A 30 -3.49 -2.56 -8.54
N VAL A 31 -4.11 -3.60 -9.08
CA VAL A 31 -5.56 -3.72 -9.24
C VAL A 31 -6.04 -5.07 -8.74
N PRO A 32 -7.26 -5.19 -8.20
CA PRO A 32 -7.83 -6.47 -7.82
C PRO A 32 -8.03 -7.38 -9.04
N THR A 33 -7.82 -8.67 -8.87
CA THR A 33 -8.17 -9.73 -9.84
C THR A 33 -9.60 -10.23 -9.66
N VAL A 34 -10.12 -10.11 -8.44
CA VAL A 34 -11.47 -10.49 -8.00
C VAL A 34 -12.11 -9.34 -7.25
N THR A 35 -13.43 -9.38 -7.06
CA THR A 35 -14.10 -8.43 -6.17
C THR A 35 -13.67 -8.68 -4.72
N ILE A 36 -13.20 -7.63 -4.02
CA ILE A 36 -12.82 -7.68 -2.61
C ILE A 36 -13.88 -6.89 -1.84
N TYR A 37 -14.48 -7.50 -0.82
CA TYR A 37 -15.55 -6.89 -0.03
C TYR A 37 -15.01 -6.18 1.22
N PRO A 38 -15.78 -5.24 1.80
CA PRO A 38 -15.41 -4.59 3.06
C PRO A 38 -15.17 -5.63 4.17
N GLY A 39 -14.03 -5.51 4.85
CA GLY A 39 -13.59 -6.46 5.89
C GLY A 39 -12.67 -7.56 5.40
N ASP A 40 -12.57 -7.80 4.10
CA ASP A 40 -11.65 -8.80 3.55
C ASP A 40 -10.20 -8.34 3.66
N VAL A 41 -9.32 -9.27 4.03
CA VAL A 41 -7.87 -9.04 4.03
C VAL A 41 -7.33 -9.25 2.62
N ILE A 42 -6.61 -8.26 2.12
CA ILE A 42 -6.02 -8.29 0.79
C ILE A 42 -4.78 -9.20 0.80
N THR A 43 -4.79 -10.19 -0.07
CA THR A 43 -3.66 -11.12 -0.27
C THR A 43 -2.98 -10.89 -1.62
N ASP A 44 -1.74 -11.35 -1.75
CA ASP A 44 -0.97 -11.24 -2.99
C ASP A 44 -1.70 -11.83 -4.21
N SER A 45 -2.36 -12.98 -4.04
CA SER A 45 -3.13 -13.65 -5.11
C SER A 45 -4.33 -12.86 -5.62
N MET A 46 -4.82 -11.89 -4.84
CA MET A 46 -5.95 -11.03 -5.22
C MET A 46 -5.52 -9.79 -6.00
N ILE A 47 -4.23 -9.54 -6.16
CA ILE A 47 -3.68 -8.33 -6.77
C ILE A 47 -2.85 -8.70 -8.01
N ARG A 48 -2.95 -7.86 -9.03
CA ARG A 48 -2.05 -7.86 -10.21
C ARG A 48 -1.72 -6.44 -10.60
N GLU A 49 -0.65 -6.25 -11.33
CA GLU A 49 -0.32 -4.95 -11.92
C GLU A 49 -1.06 -4.73 -13.24
N ARG A 50 -1.49 -3.50 -13.47
CA ARG A 50 -2.10 -3.03 -14.71
C ARG A 50 -1.53 -1.68 -15.10
N SER A 51 -1.34 -1.49 -16.41
CA SER A 51 -0.89 -0.22 -16.98
C SER A 51 -2.02 0.81 -17.02
N PHE A 52 -1.70 2.03 -16.57
CA PHE A 52 -2.56 3.21 -16.62
C PHE A 52 -1.81 4.38 -17.30
N PRO A 53 -2.52 5.34 -17.91
CA PRO A 53 -1.90 6.57 -18.39
C PRO A 53 -1.29 7.36 -17.23
N GLU A 54 -0.15 8.02 -17.44
CA GLU A 54 0.49 8.85 -16.40
C GLU A 54 -0.42 9.93 -15.82
N SER A 55 -1.30 10.49 -16.65
CA SER A 55 -2.31 11.46 -16.22
C SER A 55 -3.25 10.96 -15.13
N PHE A 56 -3.29 9.65 -14.88
CA PHE A 56 -4.11 9.04 -13.82
C PHE A 56 -3.61 9.40 -12.43
N ARG A 57 -2.30 9.45 -12.22
CA ARG A 57 -1.66 9.83 -10.94
C ARG A 57 -2.12 11.21 -10.46
N ALA A 58 -2.25 12.17 -11.38
CA ALA A 58 -2.65 13.53 -11.05
C ALA A 58 -4.13 13.67 -10.62
N ARG A 59 -4.96 12.67 -10.90
CA ARG A 59 -6.41 12.72 -10.68
C ARG A 59 -6.89 11.99 -9.42
N SER A 60 -6.10 11.06 -8.91
CA SER A 60 -6.55 10.18 -7.83
C SER A 60 -5.39 9.75 -6.94
N ALA A 61 -5.56 9.90 -5.63
CA ALA A 61 -4.65 9.31 -4.66
C ALA A 61 -4.89 7.78 -4.62
N VAL A 62 -4.01 7.03 -5.27
CA VAL A 62 -4.08 5.57 -5.36
C VAL A 62 -2.86 4.92 -4.72
N VAL A 63 -2.98 3.68 -4.34
CA VAL A 63 -1.85 2.88 -3.89
C VAL A 63 -1.02 2.48 -5.11
N GLU A 64 0.26 2.82 -5.12
CA GLU A 64 1.13 2.58 -6.27
C GLU A 64 1.90 1.26 -6.15
N ALA A 65 2.18 0.81 -4.93
CA ALA A 65 3.00 -0.37 -4.70
C ALA A 65 2.15 -1.57 -4.24
N PRO A 66 2.25 -2.74 -4.89
CA PRO A 66 1.49 -3.93 -4.51
C PRO A 66 1.70 -4.35 -3.04
N PHE A 67 2.95 -4.31 -2.57
CA PHE A 67 3.29 -4.68 -1.20
C PHE A 67 2.62 -3.79 -0.13
N ALA A 68 2.24 -2.55 -0.48
CA ALA A 68 1.53 -1.66 0.42
C ALA A 68 0.05 -2.04 0.63
N LEU A 69 -0.46 -3.01 -0.12
CA LEU A 69 -1.83 -3.52 -0.04
C LEU A 69 -1.92 -4.84 0.73
N ILE A 70 -0.87 -5.67 0.65
CA ILE A 70 -0.88 -7.01 1.23
C ILE A 70 -0.99 -6.92 2.75
N GLY A 71 -1.96 -7.68 3.31
CA GLY A 71 -2.26 -7.66 4.74
C GLY A 71 -3.17 -6.52 5.21
N LYS A 72 -3.49 -5.56 4.34
CA LYS A 72 -4.49 -4.53 4.65
C LYS A 72 -5.92 -5.05 4.48
N VAL A 73 -6.86 -4.35 5.07
CA VAL A 73 -8.29 -4.67 5.01
C VAL A 73 -8.99 -3.66 4.11
N ALA A 74 -9.86 -4.16 3.24
CA ALA A 74 -10.71 -3.31 2.42
C ALA A 74 -11.77 -2.60 3.29
N ARG A 75 -11.90 -1.28 3.15
CA ARG A 75 -12.93 -0.46 3.81
C ARG A 75 -14.22 -0.38 2.99
N ARG A 76 -14.12 -0.65 1.71
CA ARG A 76 -15.23 -0.64 0.74
C ARG A 76 -14.99 -1.69 -0.32
N THR A 77 -16.01 -2.00 -1.11
CA THR A 77 -15.88 -2.93 -2.24
C THR A 77 -14.84 -2.40 -3.25
N LEU A 78 -13.88 -3.25 -3.60
CA LEU A 78 -12.87 -3.02 -4.62
C LEU A 78 -13.21 -3.90 -5.82
N LEU A 79 -13.32 -3.28 -7.00
CA LEU A 79 -13.72 -3.98 -8.22
C LEU A 79 -12.51 -4.45 -9.03
N PRO A 80 -12.62 -5.61 -9.72
CA PRO A 80 -11.54 -6.15 -10.53
C PRO A 80 -11.08 -5.15 -11.60
N GLY A 81 -9.76 -4.98 -11.73
CA GLY A 81 -9.16 -4.13 -12.75
C GLY A 81 -9.21 -2.62 -12.48
N GLU A 82 -9.78 -2.16 -11.37
CA GLU A 82 -9.77 -0.75 -10.96
C GLU A 82 -8.57 -0.45 -10.06
N ALA A 83 -7.97 0.74 -10.22
CA ALA A 83 -6.92 1.19 -9.33
C ALA A 83 -7.48 1.42 -7.91
N ILE A 84 -6.73 0.97 -6.89
CA ILE A 84 -7.18 0.99 -5.50
C ILE A 84 -6.87 2.35 -4.87
N PRO A 85 -7.88 3.13 -4.48
CA PRO A 85 -7.66 4.40 -3.78
C PRO A 85 -7.04 4.18 -2.40
N SER A 86 -6.11 5.05 -2.00
CA SER A 86 -5.41 4.94 -0.71
C SER A 86 -6.36 4.98 0.50
N ASN A 87 -7.51 5.66 0.38
CA ASN A 87 -8.52 5.71 1.43
C ASN A 87 -9.49 4.51 1.43
N ALA A 88 -9.33 3.57 0.50
CA ALA A 88 -10.19 2.38 0.38
C ALA A 88 -9.66 1.18 1.17
N VAL A 89 -8.51 1.29 1.77
CA VAL A 89 -7.85 0.25 2.57
C VAL A 89 -7.43 0.79 3.94
N ASP A 90 -7.31 -0.11 4.91
CA ASP A 90 -6.89 0.20 6.28
C ASP A 90 -5.98 -0.90 6.81
N GLU A 91 -5.27 -0.63 7.90
CA GLU A 91 -4.48 -1.65 8.59
C GLU A 91 -5.38 -2.70 9.23
N ALA A 92 -5.03 -3.97 9.09
CA ALA A 92 -5.75 -5.04 9.77
C ALA A 92 -5.66 -4.87 11.30
N LYS A 93 -6.80 -4.95 11.97
CA LYS A 93 -6.85 -4.91 13.44
C LYS A 93 -6.51 -6.30 13.98
N ILE A 94 -5.38 -6.41 14.66
CA ILE A 94 -4.89 -7.66 15.27
C ILE A 94 -5.54 -7.85 16.64
N VAL A 95 -5.71 -6.75 17.38
CA VAL A 95 -6.37 -6.75 18.68
C VAL A 95 -7.75 -6.10 18.55
N THR A 96 -8.78 -6.78 19.08
CA THR A 96 -10.17 -6.31 19.03
C THR A 96 -10.60 -5.75 20.37
N ARG A 97 -11.28 -4.60 20.38
CA ARG A 97 -11.85 -4.00 21.57
C ARG A 97 -12.77 -5.00 22.30
N GLY A 98 -12.59 -5.12 23.61
CA GLY A 98 -13.41 -5.96 24.47
C GLY A 98 -13.07 -7.45 24.46
N VAL A 99 -12.19 -7.90 23.54
CA VAL A 99 -11.72 -9.29 23.50
C VAL A 99 -10.45 -9.40 24.36
N ALA A 100 -10.48 -10.25 25.38
CA ALA A 100 -9.36 -10.44 26.29
C ALA A 100 -8.10 -10.88 25.51
N THR A 101 -6.97 -10.25 25.80
CA THR A 101 -5.67 -10.55 25.21
C THR A 101 -4.58 -10.61 26.28
N GLN A 102 -3.47 -11.25 25.94
CA GLN A 102 -2.30 -11.25 26.80
C GLN A 102 -1.59 -9.90 26.78
N VAL A 103 -1.25 -9.42 27.96
CA VAL A 103 -0.42 -8.24 28.15
C VAL A 103 0.91 -8.71 28.72
N VAL A 104 2.01 -8.34 28.05
CA VAL A 104 3.36 -8.79 28.39
C VAL A 104 4.21 -7.58 28.75
N PHE A 105 4.84 -7.65 29.90
CA PHE A 105 5.90 -6.72 30.32
C PHE A 105 7.24 -7.43 30.23
N GLU A 106 8.19 -6.83 29.53
CA GLU A 106 9.54 -7.36 29.36
C GLU A 106 10.56 -6.27 29.68
N GLU A 107 11.37 -6.49 30.72
CA GLU A 107 12.45 -5.59 31.08
C GLU A 107 13.60 -6.37 31.80
N ASN A 108 14.83 -6.12 31.35
CA ASN A 108 16.06 -6.68 31.96
C ASN A 108 16.03 -8.22 32.23
N GLY A 109 15.41 -8.98 31.31
CA GLY A 109 15.26 -10.43 31.40
C GLY A 109 14.09 -10.88 32.27
N LEU A 110 13.32 -9.96 32.86
CA LEU A 110 12.06 -10.26 33.55
C LEU A 110 10.92 -10.20 32.57
N THR A 111 10.13 -11.27 32.46
CA THR A 111 8.89 -11.30 31.69
C THR A 111 7.71 -11.54 32.62
N ILE A 112 6.76 -10.63 32.63
CA ILE A 112 5.49 -10.74 33.35
C ILE A 112 4.35 -10.77 32.34
N THR A 113 3.48 -11.75 32.47
CA THR A 113 2.30 -11.90 31.61
C THR A 113 1.03 -11.83 32.47
N THR A 114 0.05 -11.05 32.00
CA THR A 114 -1.28 -10.97 32.59
C THR A 114 -2.33 -10.90 31.50
N MET A 115 -3.61 -11.03 31.87
CA MET A 115 -4.72 -10.82 30.94
C MET A 115 -5.22 -9.38 31.00
N GLY A 116 -5.59 -8.85 29.85
CA GLY A 116 -6.15 -7.52 29.76
C GLY A 116 -7.27 -7.43 28.73
N THR A 117 -8.20 -6.51 28.97
CA THR A 117 -9.27 -6.20 28.03
C THR A 117 -8.97 -4.90 27.30
N PRO A 118 -8.71 -4.93 25.98
CA PRO A 118 -8.48 -3.74 25.18
C PRO A 118 -9.70 -2.82 25.19
N LEU A 119 -9.47 -1.53 25.39
CA LEU A 119 -10.51 -0.49 25.36
C LEU A 119 -10.71 0.08 23.95
N GLN A 120 -9.83 -0.29 23.03
CA GLN A 120 -9.89 0.04 21.60
C GLN A 120 -9.25 -1.08 20.78
N SER A 121 -9.68 -1.24 19.52
CA SER A 121 -9.01 -2.15 18.59
C SER A 121 -7.68 -1.56 18.14
N GLY A 122 -6.71 -2.41 17.81
CA GLY A 122 -5.37 -1.98 17.39
C GLY A 122 -4.75 -2.84 16.31
N SER A 123 -4.01 -2.20 15.40
CA SER A 123 -3.16 -2.82 14.39
C SER A 123 -1.76 -3.06 14.93
N LEU A 124 -0.93 -3.79 14.17
CA LEU A 124 0.46 -4.02 14.52
C LEU A 124 1.21 -2.70 14.80
N GLY A 125 1.91 -2.65 15.93
CA GLY A 125 2.68 -1.48 16.34
C GLY A 125 1.85 -0.31 16.88
N GLU A 126 0.52 -0.40 16.85
CA GLU A 126 -0.36 0.64 17.40
C GLU A 126 -0.35 0.61 18.91
N GLN A 127 -0.25 1.79 19.54
CA GLN A 127 -0.37 1.92 20.98
C GLN A 127 -1.83 1.99 21.39
N ILE A 128 -2.26 1.08 22.26
CA ILE A 128 -3.64 0.97 22.71
C ILE A 128 -3.74 0.99 24.24
N ARG A 129 -4.92 1.37 24.73
CA ARG A 129 -5.29 1.28 26.13
C ARG A 129 -5.89 -0.08 26.43
N VAL A 130 -5.36 -0.74 27.45
CA VAL A 130 -5.83 -2.04 27.90
C VAL A 130 -6.14 -1.96 29.39
N ARG A 131 -7.28 -2.50 29.82
CA ARG A 131 -7.61 -2.67 31.23
C ARG A 131 -7.07 -4.02 31.68
N ASN A 132 -6.16 -4.02 32.63
CA ASN A 132 -5.71 -5.24 33.30
C ASN A 132 -6.89 -5.88 34.05
N THR A 133 -7.14 -7.18 33.83
CA THR A 133 -8.30 -7.87 34.40
C THR A 133 -8.17 -8.11 35.91
N ASP A 134 -6.94 -8.27 36.42
CA ASP A 134 -6.68 -8.60 37.80
C ASP A 134 -6.73 -7.36 38.70
N THR A 135 -6.23 -6.23 38.21
CA THR A 135 -6.09 -5.01 39.02
C THR A 135 -7.09 -3.91 38.62
N GLY A 136 -7.79 -4.06 37.48
CA GLY A 136 -8.70 -3.05 36.93
C GLY A 136 -8.00 -1.79 36.37
N ARG A 137 -6.69 -1.68 36.50
CA ARG A 137 -5.92 -0.51 36.03
C ARG A 137 -5.85 -0.45 34.51
N ILE A 138 -5.88 0.77 33.98
CA ILE A 138 -5.69 1.02 32.55
C ILE A 138 -4.21 1.27 32.31
N ILE A 139 -3.63 0.54 31.36
CA ILE A 139 -2.25 0.61 30.94
C ILE A 139 -2.18 0.88 29.43
N LEU A 140 -1.09 1.50 28.98
CA LEU A 140 -0.78 1.67 27.57
C LEU A 140 0.19 0.58 27.15
N GLY A 141 -0.05 -0.02 25.98
CA GLY A 141 0.85 -0.99 25.42
C GLY A 141 0.78 -1.01 23.90
N VAL A 142 1.76 -1.64 23.27
CA VAL A 142 1.94 -1.72 21.82
C VAL A 142 1.52 -3.10 21.33
N VAL A 143 0.64 -3.12 20.34
CA VAL A 143 0.14 -4.36 19.72
C VAL A 143 1.27 -5.07 18.99
N GLN A 144 1.44 -6.37 19.29
CA GLN A 144 2.41 -7.25 18.65
C GLN A 144 1.77 -8.09 17.55
N ALA A 145 2.58 -8.64 16.65
CA ALA A 145 2.12 -9.46 15.52
C ALA A 145 1.35 -10.73 15.95
N ASP A 146 1.62 -11.25 17.12
CA ASP A 146 0.97 -12.43 17.70
C ASP A 146 -0.33 -12.13 18.47
N GLY A 147 -0.81 -10.89 18.43
CA GLY A 147 -2.02 -10.45 19.11
C GLY A 147 -1.84 -10.10 20.58
N ARG A 148 -0.62 -10.20 21.13
CA ARG A 148 -0.31 -9.72 22.47
C ARG A 148 -0.12 -8.21 22.51
N VAL A 149 -0.23 -7.63 23.68
CA VAL A 149 0.07 -6.23 23.92
C VAL A 149 1.28 -6.11 24.83
N ARG A 150 2.37 -5.54 24.30
CA ARG A 150 3.61 -5.34 25.06
C ARG A 150 3.58 -3.98 25.78
N ILE A 151 3.91 -3.98 27.06
CA ILE A 151 4.13 -2.79 27.88
C ILE A 151 5.60 -2.73 28.32
N GLY A 152 6.09 -1.52 28.54
CA GLY A 152 7.52 -1.25 28.80
C GLY A 152 8.22 -0.72 27.53
N ASN A 153 9.42 -0.19 27.75
CA ASN A 153 10.30 0.32 26.67
C ASN A 153 11.02 -0.83 25.97
#